data_423ed1aa58d5b7c27d4a6c5ba71a3fee
#
_entry.id   423ed1aa58d5b7c27d4a6c5ba71a3fee
#
_cell.length_a   1.000
_cell.length_b   1.000
_cell.length_c   1.000
_cell.angle_alpha   90.00
_cell.angle_beta   90.00
_cell.angle_gamma   90.00
#
_symmetry.space_group_name_H-M   'P 1'
#
loop_
_entity.id
_entity.type
_entity.pdbx_description
1 polymer ?
#
loop_
_entity_poly.entity_id
_entity_poly.type
_entity_poly.pdbx_seq_one_letter_code
_entity_poly.pdbx_strand_id
1 'polypeptide(L)'
;MPGPKPNPERRIELLKICFDTFCESGLENTGMKKLADACGITNGALIYYFGSKDNLVIESTAYCMAKVEDDFMANVPTSFEDIERFLREMPYLTAKLHGAKYRFMYQVYASPKYREYGKEFFKGVNIRYHEYAVQLSKKLGMPADFIQGMTYIFVRACVHYALFEDEEYLKLQLSAIRTTLRLFVKESKKRGKTYETQII
;
A
#
# COMPACT_ATOMS: atom_id res chain seq x y z
N MET A 1 -26.36 11.96 -30.36
CA MET A 1 -26.57 10.82 -29.44
C MET A 1 -25.25 10.56 -28.70
N PRO A 2 -25.24 10.41 -27.38
CA PRO A 2 -24.03 9.99 -26.69
C PRO A 2 -23.64 8.60 -27.20
N GLY A 3 -22.37 8.41 -27.54
CA GLY A 3 -21.82 7.13 -27.98
C GLY A 3 -21.98 6.04 -26.90
N PRO A 4 -21.82 4.73 -27.25
CA PRO A 4 -21.95 3.66 -26.29
C PRO A 4 -20.97 3.86 -25.12
N LYS A 5 -21.44 3.63 -23.90
CA LYS A 5 -20.59 3.76 -22.70
C LYS A 5 -19.42 2.77 -22.77
N PRO A 6 -18.21 3.16 -22.30
CA PRO A 6 -17.06 2.25 -22.25
C PRO A 6 -17.41 0.97 -21.47
N ASN A 7 -16.95 -0.21 -21.96
CA ASN A 7 -17.10 -1.47 -21.26
C ASN A 7 -16.30 -1.42 -19.92
N PRO A 8 -16.96 -1.63 -18.75
CA PRO A 8 -16.31 -1.50 -17.45
C PRO A 8 -15.17 -2.51 -17.23
N GLU A 9 -15.32 -3.76 -17.68
CA GLU A 9 -14.31 -4.80 -17.51
C GLU A 9 -13.06 -4.47 -18.35
N ARG A 10 -13.27 -4.10 -19.61
CA ARG A 10 -12.19 -3.66 -20.50
C ARG A 10 -11.47 -2.42 -19.95
N ARG A 11 -12.22 -1.50 -19.35
CA ARG A 11 -11.64 -0.30 -18.73
C ARG A 11 -10.69 -0.65 -17.58
N ILE A 12 -11.06 -1.60 -16.72
CA ILE A 12 -10.23 -2.09 -15.62
C ILE A 12 -8.97 -2.79 -16.14
N GLU A 13 -9.10 -3.60 -17.18
CA GLU A 13 -7.96 -4.25 -17.82
C GLU A 13 -6.96 -3.20 -18.37
N LEU A 14 -7.47 -2.20 -19.07
CA LEU A 14 -6.64 -1.10 -19.61
C LEU A 14 -5.95 -0.30 -18.47
N LEU A 15 -6.64 -0.03 -17.36
CA LEU A 15 -6.02 0.62 -16.18
C LEU A 15 -4.81 -0.17 -15.67
N LYS A 16 -4.93 -1.50 -15.56
CA LYS A 16 -3.84 -2.36 -15.08
C LYS A 16 -2.64 -2.32 -16.02
N ILE A 17 -2.87 -2.53 -17.34
CA ILE A 17 -1.80 -2.49 -18.35
C ILE A 17 -1.09 -1.14 -18.34
N CYS A 18 -1.85 -0.05 -18.31
CA CYS A 18 -1.28 1.29 -18.26
C CYS A 18 -0.47 1.54 -16.99
N PHE A 19 -0.97 1.07 -15.84
CA PHE A 19 -0.25 1.19 -14.57
C PHE A 19 1.07 0.42 -14.58
N ASP A 20 1.07 -0.81 -15.06
CA ASP A 20 2.28 -1.63 -15.17
C ASP A 20 3.28 -0.97 -16.15
N THR A 21 2.82 -0.44 -17.30
CA THR A 21 3.65 0.33 -18.24
C THR A 21 4.26 1.58 -17.60
N PHE A 22 3.51 2.29 -16.76
CA PHE A 22 4.04 3.40 -15.98
C PHE A 22 5.08 2.96 -14.94
N CYS A 23 4.85 1.85 -14.25
CA CYS A 23 5.79 1.30 -13.28
C CYS A 23 7.14 0.91 -13.91
N GLU A 24 7.11 0.37 -15.13
CA GLU A 24 8.30 -0.03 -15.88
C GLU A 24 9.08 1.15 -16.47
N SER A 25 8.37 2.14 -17.01
CA SER A 25 8.98 3.18 -17.84
C SER A 25 9.07 4.55 -17.16
N GLY A 26 8.38 4.74 -16.05
CA GLY A 26 8.24 6.02 -15.38
C GLY A 26 7.23 6.96 -16.03
N LEU A 27 6.76 7.95 -15.26
CA LEU A 27 5.73 8.90 -15.67
C LEU A 27 6.14 9.75 -16.88
N GLU A 28 7.38 10.26 -16.85
CA GLU A 28 7.90 11.18 -17.87
C GLU A 28 8.13 10.48 -19.23
N ASN A 29 8.59 9.23 -19.19
CA ASN A 29 8.93 8.45 -20.39
C ASN A 29 7.73 7.71 -21.00
N THR A 30 6.51 7.94 -20.47
CA THR A 30 5.32 7.21 -20.89
C THR A 30 4.27 8.16 -21.44
N GLY A 31 4.19 8.26 -22.76
CA GLY A 31 3.16 9.04 -23.47
C GLY A 31 1.93 8.20 -23.81
N MET A 32 0.82 8.86 -24.20
CA MET A 32 -0.44 8.20 -24.55
C MET A 32 -0.29 7.18 -25.69
N LYS A 33 0.60 7.41 -26.66
CA LYS A 33 0.88 6.46 -27.74
C LYS A 33 1.45 5.16 -27.19
N LYS A 34 2.49 5.24 -26.33
CA LYS A 34 3.12 4.06 -25.73
C LYS A 34 2.11 3.26 -24.90
N LEU A 35 1.21 3.93 -24.16
CA LEU A 35 0.15 3.28 -23.39
C LEU A 35 -0.86 2.58 -24.30
N ALA A 36 -1.27 3.23 -25.40
CA ALA A 36 -2.18 2.65 -26.36
C ALA A 36 -1.56 1.40 -27.04
N ASP A 37 -0.29 1.48 -27.43
CA ASP A 37 0.47 0.36 -28.00
C ASP A 37 0.55 -0.81 -27.00
N ALA A 38 0.85 -0.55 -25.72
CA ALA A 38 0.87 -1.56 -24.67
C ALA A 38 -0.50 -2.22 -24.45
N CYS A 39 -1.58 -1.44 -24.58
CA CYS A 39 -2.96 -1.93 -24.45
C CYS A 39 -3.49 -2.64 -25.72
N GLY A 40 -2.74 -2.66 -26.82
CA GLY A 40 -3.19 -3.20 -28.10
C GLY A 40 -4.39 -2.46 -28.72
N ILE A 41 -4.51 -1.14 -28.48
CA ILE A 41 -5.60 -0.30 -28.97
C ILE A 41 -5.06 0.99 -29.60
N THR A 42 -5.92 1.72 -30.31
CA THR A 42 -5.55 3.03 -30.86
C THR A 42 -5.47 4.10 -29.77
N ASN A 43 -4.65 5.14 -30.00
CA ASN A 43 -4.60 6.29 -29.11
C ASN A 43 -5.98 6.97 -28.94
N GLY A 44 -6.78 7.05 -30.00
CA GLY A 44 -8.14 7.57 -29.94
C GLY A 44 -9.06 6.73 -29.05
N ALA A 45 -8.92 5.39 -29.10
CA ALA A 45 -9.67 4.50 -28.21
C ALA A 45 -9.25 4.69 -26.74
N LEU A 46 -7.96 4.85 -26.46
CA LEU A 46 -7.50 5.11 -25.09
C LEU A 46 -8.02 6.46 -24.56
N ILE A 47 -8.01 7.50 -25.40
CA ILE A 47 -8.61 8.81 -25.08
C ILE A 47 -10.12 8.68 -24.82
N TYR A 48 -10.82 7.86 -25.61
CA TYR A 48 -12.25 7.61 -25.38
C TYR A 48 -12.53 7.00 -24.00
N TYR A 49 -11.66 6.08 -23.51
CA TYR A 49 -11.82 5.46 -22.17
C TYR A 49 -11.48 6.41 -21.04
N PHE A 50 -10.46 7.26 -21.17
CA PHE A 50 -9.87 7.98 -20.02
C PHE A 50 -9.79 9.50 -20.19
N GLY A 51 -10.05 10.02 -21.38
CA GLY A 51 -10.01 11.45 -21.69
C GLY A 51 -8.60 12.02 -21.83
N SER A 52 -7.74 11.81 -20.83
CA SER A 52 -6.40 12.37 -20.78
C SER A 52 -5.38 11.45 -20.11
N LYS A 53 -4.07 11.73 -20.31
CA LYS A 53 -2.99 11.07 -19.57
C LYS A 53 -3.13 11.30 -18.07
N ASP A 54 -3.50 12.50 -17.66
CA ASP A 54 -3.64 12.84 -16.23
C ASP A 54 -4.73 12.02 -15.54
N ASN A 55 -5.91 11.92 -16.16
CA ASN A 55 -6.98 11.08 -15.65
C ASN A 55 -6.54 9.62 -15.57
N LEU A 56 -5.84 9.13 -16.59
CA LEU A 56 -5.35 7.77 -16.61
C LEU A 56 -4.32 7.52 -15.51
N VAL A 57 -3.39 8.45 -15.26
CA VAL A 57 -2.43 8.37 -14.14
C VAL A 57 -3.17 8.31 -12.80
N ILE A 58 -4.13 9.21 -12.57
CA ILE A 58 -4.87 9.27 -11.31
C ILE A 58 -5.65 7.97 -11.08
N GLU A 59 -6.44 7.55 -12.06
CA GLU A 59 -7.33 6.41 -11.92
C GLU A 59 -6.57 5.08 -11.83
N SER A 60 -5.54 4.88 -12.66
CA SER A 60 -4.75 3.66 -12.63
C SER A 60 -3.96 3.54 -11.33
N THR A 61 -3.37 4.64 -10.84
CA THR A 61 -2.65 4.64 -9.57
C THR A 61 -3.61 4.34 -8.41
N ALA A 62 -4.75 5.02 -8.33
CA ALA A 62 -5.72 4.80 -7.27
C ALA A 62 -6.25 3.35 -7.27
N TYR A 63 -6.65 2.83 -8.43
CA TYR A 63 -7.18 1.47 -8.55
C TYR A 63 -6.15 0.40 -8.21
N CYS A 64 -4.95 0.49 -8.79
CA CYS A 64 -3.93 -0.54 -8.59
C CYS A 64 -3.32 -0.50 -7.19
N MET A 65 -3.14 0.71 -6.61
CA MET A 65 -2.65 0.82 -5.24
C MET A 65 -3.69 0.40 -4.20
N ALA A 66 -4.99 0.57 -4.46
CA ALA A 66 -6.03 -0.01 -3.62
C ALA A 66 -5.92 -1.55 -3.57
N LYS A 67 -5.55 -2.21 -4.68
CA LYS A 67 -5.29 -3.65 -4.71
C LYS A 67 -4.03 -4.05 -3.95
N VAL A 68 -2.97 -3.25 -4.01
CA VAL A 68 -1.77 -3.45 -3.16
C VAL A 68 -2.12 -3.38 -1.67
N GLU A 69 -2.98 -2.43 -1.28
CA GLU A 69 -3.47 -2.34 0.10
C GLU A 69 -4.38 -3.51 0.47
N ASP A 70 -5.22 -4.00 -0.45
CA ASP A 70 -6.02 -5.22 -0.23
C ASP A 70 -5.11 -6.43 0.05
N ASP A 71 -4.05 -6.61 -0.76
CA ASP A 71 -3.07 -7.68 -0.59
C ASP A 71 -2.33 -7.57 0.75
N PHE A 72 -1.94 -6.36 1.15
CA PHE A 72 -1.33 -6.13 2.46
C PHE A 72 -2.28 -6.48 3.59
N MET A 73 -3.52 -5.97 3.55
CA MET A 73 -4.53 -6.22 4.59
C MET A 73 -4.94 -7.68 4.70
N ALA A 74 -4.87 -8.46 3.63
CA ALA A 74 -5.12 -9.90 3.65
C ALA A 74 -4.06 -10.68 4.44
N ASN A 75 -2.87 -10.10 4.64
CA ASN A 75 -1.74 -10.73 5.32
C ASN A 75 -1.46 -10.19 6.73
N VAL A 76 -2.19 -9.16 7.20
CA VAL A 76 -1.97 -8.61 8.53
C VAL A 76 -2.23 -9.64 9.63
N PRO A 77 -1.42 -9.67 10.71
CA PRO A 77 -1.57 -10.65 11.78
C PRO A 77 -2.88 -10.44 12.55
N THR A 78 -3.53 -11.53 12.89
CA THR A 78 -4.74 -11.53 13.72
C THR A 78 -4.51 -12.12 15.10
N SER A 79 -3.29 -12.59 15.39
CA SER A 79 -2.84 -13.13 16.67
C SER A 79 -1.41 -12.69 16.98
N PHE A 80 -0.97 -12.83 18.21
CA PHE A 80 0.43 -12.57 18.60
C PHE A 80 1.41 -13.55 17.94
N GLU A 81 1.02 -14.79 17.73
CA GLU A 81 1.87 -15.84 17.14
C GLU A 81 2.28 -15.51 15.71
N ASP A 82 1.40 -14.82 14.98
CA ASP A 82 1.66 -14.43 13.59
C ASP A 82 2.55 -13.20 13.45
N ILE A 83 2.68 -12.38 14.50
CA ILE A 83 3.37 -11.08 14.41
C ILE A 83 4.84 -11.26 14.01
N GLU A 84 5.59 -12.19 14.61
CA GLU A 84 7.01 -12.33 14.31
C GLU A 84 7.26 -12.81 12.89
N ARG A 85 6.45 -13.75 12.40
CA ARG A 85 6.50 -14.18 11.01
C ARG A 85 6.19 -13.02 10.06
N PHE A 86 5.15 -12.25 10.36
CA PHE A 86 4.74 -11.08 9.58
C PHE A 86 5.83 -10.02 9.53
N LEU A 87 6.44 -9.68 10.67
CA LEU A 87 7.54 -8.72 10.73
C LEU A 87 8.77 -9.18 9.93
N ARG A 88 9.04 -10.49 9.87
CA ARG A 88 10.18 -11.05 9.16
C ARG A 88 9.97 -11.13 7.65
N GLU A 89 8.77 -11.49 7.20
CA GLU A 89 8.52 -11.86 5.80
C GLU A 89 7.95 -10.72 4.97
N MET A 90 7.07 -9.90 5.55
CA MET A 90 6.34 -8.87 4.79
C MET A 90 7.22 -7.80 4.13
N PRO A 91 8.33 -7.31 4.71
CA PRO A 91 9.16 -6.33 4.03
C PRO A 91 9.70 -6.84 2.69
N TYR A 92 10.19 -8.08 2.67
CA TYR A 92 10.72 -8.72 1.45
C TYR A 92 9.63 -9.04 0.44
N LEU A 93 8.49 -9.53 0.92
CA LEU A 93 7.34 -9.82 0.07
C LEU A 93 6.80 -8.53 -0.57
N THR A 94 6.69 -7.46 0.20
CA THR A 94 6.28 -6.13 -0.27
C THR A 94 7.23 -5.61 -1.35
N ALA A 95 8.55 -5.70 -1.13
CA ALA A 95 9.54 -5.28 -2.10
C ALA A 95 9.46 -6.10 -3.39
N LYS A 96 9.39 -7.42 -3.27
CA LYS A 96 9.33 -8.34 -4.41
C LYS A 96 8.08 -8.16 -5.27
N LEU A 97 6.91 -8.05 -4.65
CA LEU A 97 5.63 -8.02 -5.37
C LEU A 97 5.17 -6.61 -5.75
N HIS A 98 5.56 -5.59 -4.98
CA HIS A 98 4.98 -4.26 -5.09
C HIS A 98 6.01 -3.12 -5.15
N GLY A 99 7.31 -3.39 -5.12
CA GLY A 99 8.35 -2.36 -5.09
C GLY A 99 8.23 -1.35 -6.23
N ALA A 100 8.06 -1.81 -7.49
CA ALA A 100 7.87 -0.93 -8.64
C ALA A 100 6.60 -0.07 -8.52
N LYS A 101 5.52 -0.65 -7.99
CA LYS A 101 4.24 0.03 -7.77
C LYS A 101 4.35 1.15 -6.73
N TYR A 102 5.06 0.90 -5.62
CA TYR A 102 5.34 1.93 -4.62
C TYR A 102 6.22 3.04 -5.17
N ARG A 103 7.28 2.73 -5.94
CA ARG A 103 8.12 3.76 -6.58
C ARG A 103 7.28 4.68 -7.47
N PHE A 104 6.42 4.11 -8.31
CA PHE A 104 5.56 4.90 -9.18
C PHE A 104 4.53 5.72 -8.39
N MET A 105 3.83 5.10 -7.42
CA MET A 105 2.86 5.80 -6.57
C MET A 105 3.49 7.02 -5.88
N TYR A 106 4.69 6.88 -5.30
CA TYR A 106 5.36 8.00 -4.64
C TYR A 106 5.79 9.08 -5.63
N GLN A 107 6.23 8.71 -6.83
CA GLN A 107 6.51 9.67 -7.91
C GLN A 107 5.26 10.49 -8.26
N VAL A 108 4.10 9.84 -8.36
CA VAL A 108 2.83 10.50 -8.66
C VAL A 108 2.36 11.36 -7.48
N TYR A 109 2.17 10.79 -6.31
CA TYR A 109 1.51 11.45 -5.17
C TYR A 109 2.41 12.48 -4.45
N ALA A 110 3.72 12.41 -4.59
CA ALA A 110 4.63 13.45 -4.11
C ALA A 110 4.69 14.67 -5.06
N SER A 111 4.30 14.51 -6.33
CA SER A 111 4.24 15.60 -7.29
C SER A 111 3.18 16.64 -6.90
N PRO A 112 3.48 17.94 -6.97
CA PRO A 112 2.50 19.00 -6.69
C PRO A 112 1.20 18.86 -7.47
N LYS A 113 1.28 18.37 -8.71
CA LYS A 113 0.15 18.19 -9.64
C LYS A 113 -0.89 17.20 -9.12
N TYR A 114 -0.44 16.11 -8.46
CA TYR A 114 -1.30 15.00 -8.04
C TYR A 114 -1.42 14.86 -6.52
N ARG A 115 -0.84 15.79 -5.75
CA ARG A 115 -0.78 15.71 -4.27
C ARG A 115 -2.15 15.53 -3.61
N GLU A 116 -3.18 16.20 -4.09
CA GLU A 116 -4.52 16.13 -3.48
C GLU A 116 -5.13 14.73 -3.63
N TYR A 117 -4.90 14.06 -4.76
CA TYR A 117 -5.31 12.66 -4.95
C TYR A 117 -4.56 11.71 -4.02
N GLY A 118 -3.27 11.99 -3.78
CA GLY A 118 -2.48 11.25 -2.79
C GLY A 118 -3.02 11.44 -1.37
N LYS A 119 -3.38 12.65 -0.98
CA LYS A 119 -4.01 12.91 0.34
C LYS A 119 -5.30 12.12 0.51
N GLU A 120 -6.18 12.12 -0.50
CA GLU A 120 -7.44 11.38 -0.42
C GLU A 120 -7.22 9.87 -0.38
N PHE A 121 -6.27 9.35 -1.16
CA PHE A 121 -5.87 7.94 -1.10
C PHE A 121 -5.42 7.55 0.32
N PHE A 122 -4.47 8.30 0.92
CA PHE A 122 -3.98 8.00 2.27
C PHE A 122 -5.01 8.21 3.37
N LYS A 123 -6.00 9.08 3.16
CA LYS A 123 -7.14 9.18 4.08
C LYS A 123 -7.98 7.89 4.08
N GLY A 124 -8.21 7.29 2.91
CA GLY A 124 -8.86 5.98 2.80
C GLY A 124 -8.05 4.86 3.49
N VAL A 125 -6.73 4.83 3.27
CA VAL A 125 -5.82 3.89 3.96
C VAL A 125 -5.90 4.06 5.47
N ASN A 126 -5.93 5.29 5.98
CA ASN A 126 -6.04 5.58 7.41
C ASN A 126 -7.32 5.01 8.03
N ILE A 127 -8.45 5.13 7.35
CA ILE A 127 -9.72 4.55 7.80
C ILE A 127 -9.61 3.03 7.93
N ARG A 128 -9.07 2.35 6.92
CA ARG A 128 -8.90 0.89 6.92
C ARG A 128 -7.97 0.40 8.05
N TYR A 129 -6.87 1.11 8.28
CA TYR A 129 -5.94 0.76 9.37
C TYR A 129 -6.56 1.00 10.75
N HIS A 130 -7.40 2.02 10.88
CA HIS A 130 -8.16 2.25 12.12
C HIS A 130 -9.16 1.11 12.37
N GLU A 131 -9.93 0.71 11.38
CA GLU A 131 -10.87 -0.41 11.48
C GLU A 131 -10.17 -1.72 11.88
N TYR A 132 -9.05 -2.03 11.25
CA TYR A 132 -8.20 -3.16 11.64
C TYR A 132 -7.72 -3.06 13.09
N ALA A 133 -7.19 -1.90 13.48
CA ALA A 133 -6.70 -1.69 14.83
C ALA A 133 -7.79 -1.84 15.90
N VAL A 134 -9.00 -1.36 15.62
CA VAL A 134 -10.17 -1.54 16.51
C VAL A 134 -10.56 -3.02 16.65
N GLN A 135 -10.55 -3.78 15.54
CA GLN A 135 -10.86 -5.21 15.58
C GLN A 135 -9.79 -5.99 16.35
N LEU A 136 -8.52 -5.71 16.09
CA LEU A 136 -7.41 -6.38 16.76
C LEU A 136 -7.32 -5.98 18.27
N SER A 137 -7.64 -4.74 18.61
CA SER A 137 -7.73 -4.26 19.98
C SER A 137 -8.67 -5.10 20.84
N LYS A 138 -9.83 -5.49 20.30
CA LYS A 138 -10.81 -6.36 21.00
C LYS A 138 -10.24 -7.75 21.28
N LYS A 139 -9.41 -8.28 20.37
CA LYS A 139 -8.80 -9.61 20.52
C LYS A 139 -7.60 -9.60 21.47
N LEU A 140 -6.73 -8.62 21.33
CA LEU A 140 -5.45 -8.58 22.03
C LEU A 140 -5.49 -7.76 23.33
N GLY A 141 -6.56 -7.01 23.58
CA GLY A 141 -6.67 -6.11 24.74
C GLY A 141 -5.75 -4.87 24.67
N MET A 142 -5.02 -4.67 23.56
CA MET A 142 -4.13 -3.53 23.35
C MET A 142 -4.93 -2.31 22.86
N PRO A 143 -4.54 -1.07 23.20
CA PRO A 143 -5.21 0.13 22.68
C PRO A 143 -5.17 0.20 21.17
N ALA A 144 -6.28 0.57 20.53
CA ALA A 144 -6.39 0.65 19.08
C ALA A 144 -5.38 1.65 18.50
N ASP A 145 -5.20 2.82 19.14
CA ASP A 145 -4.24 3.84 18.69
C ASP A 145 -2.79 3.33 18.70
N PHE A 146 -2.44 2.49 19.68
CA PHE A 146 -1.13 1.85 19.74
C PHE A 146 -0.95 0.88 18.56
N ILE A 147 -1.94 0.02 18.30
CA ILE A 147 -1.91 -0.93 17.17
C ILE A 147 -1.82 -0.18 15.85
N GLN A 148 -2.65 0.85 15.66
CA GLN A 148 -2.64 1.65 14.43
C GLN A 148 -1.29 2.34 14.23
N GLY A 149 -0.72 2.94 15.28
CA GLY A 149 0.60 3.57 15.24
C GLY A 149 1.71 2.59 14.87
N MET A 150 1.71 1.39 15.48
CA MET A 150 2.68 0.33 15.16
C MET A 150 2.51 -0.19 13.71
N THR A 151 1.28 -0.30 13.22
CA THR A 151 1.01 -0.66 11.82
C THR A 151 1.62 0.37 10.86
N TYR A 152 1.45 1.66 11.12
CA TYR A 152 2.06 2.71 10.29
C TYR A 152 3.58 2.67 10.29
N ILE A 153 4.20 2.47 11.46
CA ILE A 153 5.66 2.38 11.56
C ILE A 153 6.15 1.18 10.76
N PHE A 154 5.49 0.04 10.87
CA PHE A 154 5.84 -1.16 10.13
C PHE A 154 5.66 -1.02 8.62
N VAL A 155 4.52 -0.49 8.17
CA VAL A 155 4.28 -0.22 6.75
C VAL A 155 5.35 0.70 6.17
N ARG A 156 5.75 1.73 6.92
CA ARG A 156 6.84 2.61 6.48
C ARG A 156 8.17 1.88 6.34
N ALA A 157 8.48 0.95 7.24
CA ALA A 157 9.67 0.11 7.11
C ALA A 157 9.61 -0.77 5.85
N CYS A 158 8.47 -1.43 5.57
CA CYS A 158 8.26 -2.23 4.37
C CYS A 158 8.41 -1.39 3.08
N VAL A 159 7.78 -0.23 3.05
CA VAL A 159 7.84 0.67 1.88
C VAL A 159 9.25 1.22 1.68
N HIS A 160 9.93 1.65 2.75
CA HIS A 160 11.31 2.12 2.65
C HIS A 160 12.21 1.04 2.05
N TYR A 161 12.10 -0.18 2.55
CA TYR A 161 12.84 -1.32 2.01
C TYR A 161 12.48 -1.60 0.54
N ALA A 162 11.19 -1.53 0.18
CA ALA A 162 10.74 -1.70 -1.20
C ALA A 162 11.26 -0.61 -2.17
N LEU A 163 11.57 0.58 -1.67
CA LEU A 163 12.09 1.69 -2.47
C LEU A 163 13.62 1.64 -2.63
N PHE A 164 14.36 1.26 -1.57
CA PHE A 164 15.80 1.50 -1.46
C PHE A 164 16.61 0.22 -1.19
N GLU A 165 15.96 -0.91 -0.86
CA GLU A 165 16.60 -2.19 -0.49
C GLU A 165 17.62 -2.06 0.66
N ASP A 166 17.40 -1.08 1.55
CA ASP A 166 18.27 -0.74 2.68
C ASP A 166 18.03 -1.71 3.84
N GLU A 167 18.84 -2.79 3.86
CA GLU A 167 18.81 -3.85 4.87
C GLU A 167 19.17 -3.35 6.27
N GLU A 168 20.11 -2.42 6.40
CA GLU A 168 20.53 -1.93 7.70
C GLU A 168 19.42 -1.09 8.34
N TYR A 169 18.82 -0.19 7.56
CA TYR A 169 17.68 0.59 8.00
C TYR A 169 16.49 -0.30 8.38
N LEU A 170 16.19 -1.31 7.56
CA LEU A 170 15.11 -2.27 7.86
C LEU A 170 15.35 -2.98 9.20
N LYS A 171 16.56 -3.50 9.44
CA LYS A 171 16.92 -4.19 10.70
C LYS A 171 16.74 -3.28 11.92
N LEU A 172 17.16 -2.02 11.83
CA LEU A 172 16.98 -1.03 12.89
C LEU A 172 15.50 -0.76 13.18
N GLN A 173 14.68 -0.58 12.13
CA GLN A 173 13.24 -0.37 12.25
C GLN A 173 12.54 -1.57 12.91
N LEU A 174 12.83 -2.79 12.46
CA LEU A 174 12.24 -4.00 13.02
C LEU A 174 12.69 -4.23 14.48
N SER A 175 13.94 -3.92 14.81
CA SER A 175 14.43 -3.97 16.20
C SER A 175 13.68 -2.99 17.10
N ALA A 176 13.45 -1.77 16.64
CA ALA A 176 12.68 -0.76 17.38
C ALA A 176 11.23 -1.21 17.58
N ILE A 177 10.58 -1.76 16.56
CA ILE A 177 9.22 -2.31 16.64
C ILE A 177 9.15 -3.43 17.69
N ARG A 178 10.04 -4.42 17.62
CA ARG A 178 10.09 -5.53 18.58
C ARG A 178 10.31 -5.04 20.01
N THR A 179 11.22 -4.09 20.20
CA THR A 179 11.50 -3.50 21.53
C THR A 179 10.27 -2.80 22.08
N THR A 180 9.58 -2.00 21.26
CA THR A 180 8.37 -1.29 21.66
C THR A 180 7.25 -2.25 22.05
N LEU A 181 7.03 -3.31 21.29
CA LEU A 181 6.04 -4.35 21.61
C LEU A 181 6.37 -5.05 22.93
N ARG A 182 7.64 -5.42 23.16
CA ARG A 182 8.09 -6.06 24.42
C ARG A 182 7.90 -5.14 25.64
N LEU A 183 8.26 -3.87 25.52
CA LEU A 183 8.07 -2.88 26.57
C LEU A 183 6.59 -2.68 26.90
N PHE A 184 5.75 -2.58 25.88
CA PHE A 184 4.31 -2.46 26.07
C PHE A 184 3.75 -3.65 26.85
N VAL A 185 4.08 -4.88 26.45
CA VAL A 185 3.63 -6.10 27.13
C VAL A 185 4.12 -6.16 28.59
N LYS A 186 5.39 -5.79 28.84
CA LYS A 186 5.98 -5.77 30.19
C LYS A 186 5.26 -4.77 31.11
N GLU A 187 4.99 -3.56 30.62
CA GLU A 187 4.27 -2.54 31.42
C GLU A 187 2.81 -2.92 31.68
N SER A 188 2.18 -3.55 30.70
CA SER A 188 0.80 -4.01 30.84
C SER A 188 0.65 -5.10 31.90
N LYS A 189 1.60 -6.04 31.98
CA LYS A 189 1.65 -7.06 33.04
C LYS A 189 1.78 -6.45 34.44
N LYS A 190 2.60 -5.42 34.60
CA LYS A 190 2.74 -4.70 35.88
C LYS A 190 1.42 -4.05 36.33
N ARG A 191 0.55 -3.67 35.38
CA ARG A 191 -0.76 -3.06 35.64
C ARG A 191 -1.88 -4.08 35.83
N GLY A 192 -1.56 -5.38 35.99
CA GLY A 192 -2.53 -6.47 36.19
C GLY A 192 -3.32 -6.84 34.93
N LYS A 193 -2.90 -6.36 33.74
CA LYS A 193 -3.46 -6.76 32.47
C LYS A 193 -2.61 -7.89 31.89
N THR A 194 -3.16 -9.09 31.85
CA THR A 194 -2.47 -10.25 31.25
C THR A 194 -2.78 -10.26 29.75
N TYR A 195 -1.78 -9.95 28.94
CA TYR A 195 -1.82 -10.28 27.52
C TYR A 195 -1.17 -11.65 27.37
N GLU A 196 -1.79 -12.57 26.65
CA GLU A 196 -1.17 -13.86 26.33
C GLU A 196 0.19 -13.62 25.69
N THR A 197 1.24 -14.02 26.39
CA THR A 197 2.62 -13.67 26.06
C THR A 197 3.36 -14.87 25.55
N GLN A 198 3.42 -15.00 24.26
CA GLN A 198 4.54 -15.60 23.54
C GLN A 198 5.12 -14.60 22.53
N ILE A 199 5.42 -13.38 22.99
CA ILE A 199 6.29 -12.50 22.23
C ILE A 199 7.68 -12.74 22.76
N ILE A 200 8.46 -13.46 22.03
CA ILE A 200 9.86 -13.89 22.09
C ILE A 200 10.79 -12.91 22.82
#